data_d4ff5cbb45c006d56040595d6383db0c
#
_entry.id   d4ff5cbb45c006d56040595d6383db0c
#
_cell.length_a   1.000
_cell.length_b   1.000
_cell.length_c   1.000
_cell.angle_alpha   90.00
_cell.angle_beta   90.00
_cell.angle_gamma   90.00
#
_symmetry.space_group_name_H-M   'P 1'
#
loop_
_entity.id
_entity.type
_entity.pdbx_description
1 polymer ?
#
loop_
_entity_poly.entity_id
_entity_poly.type
_entity_poly.pdbx_seq_one_letter_code
_entity_poly.pdbx_strand_id
1 'polypeptide(L)'
;YLVLPESGVIDGSEDENTLEISFDEMSHDVHQYSYRVLHCDREWKESDISSYEYVDGFTTADVVDYEHSMNTQQAYTHYSFAFPNEDMQLKASGNYVVQIYEDGDQDRVVAEVCFRVVEPIVGIDVNVRANTDIELNGRYQQLDVDVQTKALNMRDAGDVTVVVEQNGRRDNQVVLEKPTFVEPNRLRYVNQKSLIFEGGNEYRHFDIYSSYYAGYHVDVVDYAQGEYHALLDIDEVRGTKNKNAGREGLPYLTERDVNGQWLVNCEKTEYVDTEAEYMWVHFVLPVEQYVMDGHVFVGGELFGNQYGAQNKMEYDAKQKCYYLYAYLKQGGYDYMYYVAGN
;
A
#
# COMPACT_ATOMS: atom_id res chain seq x y z
N TYR A 1 -10.08 4.04 -3.43
CA TYR A 1 -11.26 3.47 -4.11
C TYR A 1 -12.10 4.58 -4.74
N LEU A 2 -12.84 4.24 -5.80
CA LEU A 2 -13.84 5.10 -6.43
C LEU A 2 -15.24 4.68 -5.99
N VAL A 3 -16.17 5.62 -5.98
CA VAL A 3 -17.58 5.36 -5.66
C VAL A 3 -18.41 5.42 -6.94
N LEU A 4 -19.10 4.33 -7.27
CA LEU A 4 -20.02 4.30 -8.39
C LEU A 4 -21.28 5.11 -8.02
N PRO A 5 -21.59 6.21 -8.73
CA PRO A 5 -22.73 7.04 -8.42
C PRO A 5 -24.06 6.34 -8.78
N GLU A 6 -25.19 6.88 -8.29
CA GLU A 6 -26.51 6.34 -8.62
C GLU A 6 -26.82 6.36 -10.13
N SER A 7 -26.16 7.22 -10.89
CA SER A 7 -26.23 7.22 -12.36
C SER A 7 -25.63 5.97 -13.01
N GLY A 8 -24.83 5.21 -12.25
CA GLY A 8 -24.17 4.00 -12.70
C GLY A 8 -22.97 4.25 -13.63
N VAL A 9 -22.48 5.48 -13.73
CA VAL A 9 -21.31 5.82 -14.57
C VAL A 9 -20.39 6.79 -13.84
N ILE A 10 -19.11 6.45 -13.78
CA ILE A 10 -18.03 7.34 -13.34
C ILE A 10 -17.38 7.91 -14.60
N ASP A 11 -17.55 9.19 -14.85
CA ASP A 11 -17.09 9.87 -16.08
C ASP A 11 -15.80 10.70 -15.88
N GLY A 12 -15.28 10.75 -14.66
CA GLY A 12 -14.08 11.53 -14.35
C GLY A 12 -14.30 13.05 -14.29
N SER A 13 -15.55 13.50 -14.33
CA SER A 13 -15.88 14.95 -14.28
C SER A 13 -15.86 15.54 -12.87
N GLU A 14 -15.85 14.70 -11.84
CA GLU A 14 -15.80 15.10 -10.44
C GLU A 14 -14.43 14.71 -9.85
N ASP A 15 -13.66 15.67 -9.36
CA ASP A 15 -12.31 15.48 -8.79
C ASP A 15 -12.26 14.42 -7.68
N GLU A 16 -13.32 14.27 -6.89
CA GLU A 16 -13.41 13.30 -5.80
C GLU A 16 -13.52 11.83 -6.29
N ASN A 17 -13.82 11.61 -7.57
CA ASN A 17 -14.07 10.28 -8.13
C ASN A 17 -13.13 9.96 -9.30
N THR A 18 -11.96 10.56 -9.28
CA THR A 18 -10.88 10.36 -10.25
C THR A 18 -9.61 9.96 -9.50
N LEU A 19 -8.85 9.05 -10.06
CA LEU A 19 -7.51 8.68 -9.60
C LEU A 19 -6.50 9.42 -10.47
N GLU A 20 -5.56 10.11 -9.84
CA GLU A 20 -4.35 10.57 -10.50
C GLU A 20 -3.30 9.47 -10.37
N ILE A 21 -2.83 8.95 -11.50
CA ILE A 21 -1.85 7.89 -11.59
C ILE A 21 -0.59 8.48 -12.19
N SER A 22 0.50 8.38 -11.45
CA SER A 22 1.79 8.88 -11.91
C SER A 22 2.92 7.90 -11.63
N PHE A 23 3.99 8.00 -12.41
CA PHE A 23 5.21 7.21 -12.25
C PHE A 23 6.41 7.95 -12.87
N ASP A 24 7.59 7.62 -12.38
CA ASP A 24 8.83 8.21 -12.87
C ASP A 24 9.65 7.17 -13.65
N GLU A 25 10.09 7.55 -14.83
CA GLU A 25 11.14 6.84 -15.57
C GLU A 25 12.50 7.48 -15.23
N MET A 26 13.48 6.67 -14.85
CA MET A 26 14.75 7.11 -14.31
C MET A 26 15.74 7.59 -15.38
N SER A 27 15.24 8.34 -16.36
CA SER A 27 16.00 9.00 -17.40
C SER A 27 15.25 10.23 -17.95
N HIS A 28 15.93 11.06 -18.76
CA HIS A 28 15.27 12.09 -19.56
C HIS A 28 14.92 11.60 -20.99
N ASP A 29 15.07 10.31 -21.27
CA ASP A 29 14.54 9.73 -22.50
C ASP A 29 13.00 9.67 -22.38
N VAL A 30 12.33 9.95 -23.50
CA VAL A 30 10.88 9.89 -23.54
C VAL A 30 10.47 8.61 -24.25
N HIS A 31 9.81 7.72 -23.51
CA HIS A 31 9.23 6.50 -24.06
C HIS A 31 7.73 6.63 -24.20
N GLN A 32 7.16 5.86 -25.10
CA GLN A 32 5.73 5.81 -25.29
C GLN A 32 5.11 4.79 -24.34
N TYR A 33 4.30 5.27 -23.43
CA TYR A 33 3.51 4.42 -22.52
C TYR A 33 2.04 4.46 -22.89
N SER A 34 1.41 3.32 -22.75
CA SER A 34 -0.04 3.18 -22.88
C SER A 34 -0.57 2.44 -21.65
N TYR A 35 -1.85 2.59 -21.36
CA TYR A 35 -2.48 1.84 -20.28
C TYR A 35 -3.76 1.16 -20.74
N ARG A 36 -4.14 0.10 -20.03
CA ARG A 36 -5.43 -0.58 -20.16
C ARG A 36 -6.07 -0.80 -18.81
N VAL A 37 -7.39 -0.87 -18.79
CA VAL A 37 -8.16 -1.18 -17.59
C VAL A 37 -8.75 -2.58 -17.70
N LEU A 38 -8.63 -3.37 -16.63
CA LEU A 38 -9.16 -4.71 -16.49
C LEU A 38 -10.07 -4.78 -15.27
N HIS A 39 -11.25 -5.36 -15.43
CA HIS A 39 -12.09 -5.71 -14.29
C HIS A 39 -11.65 -7.08 -13.75
N CYS A 40 -11.54 -7.19 -12.43
CA CYS A 40 -11.04 -8.38 -11.75
C CYS A 40 -12.06 -8.95 -10.76
N ASP A 41 -11.95 -10.24 -10.52
CA ASP A 41 -12.67 -10.95 -9.47
C ASP A 41 -12.09 -10.61 -8.05
N ARG A 42 -12.61 -11.25 -7.02
CA ARG A 42 -12.16 -11.04 -5.64
C ARG A 42 -10.72 -11.49 -5.38
N GLU A 43 -10.19 -12.41 -6.20
CA GLU A 43 -8.81 -12.87 -6.19
C GLU A 43 -7.86 -12.00 -7.05
N TRP A 44 -8.37 -10.88 -7.60
CA TRP A 44 -7.64 -9.98 -8.51
C TRP A 44 -7.22 -10.61 -9.84
N LYS A 45 -7.91 -11.67 -10.26
CA LYS A 45 -7.77 -12.22 -11.60
C LYS A 45 -8.77 -11.54 -12.52
N GLU A 46 -8.37 -11.36 -13.77
CA GLU A 46 -9.27 -10.83 -14.80
C GLU A 46 -10.60 -11.62 -14.80
N SER A 47 -11.70 -10.89 -14.73
CA SER A 47 -13.03 -11.49 -14.68
C SER A 47 -13.53 -11.90 -16.08
N ASP A 48 -14.45 -12.84 -16.11
CA ASP A 48 -15.03 -13.35 -17.37
C ASP A 48 -16.08 -12.39 -18.00
N ILE A 49 -16.31 -11.20 -17.40
CA ILE A 49 -17.28 -10.25 -17.95
C ILE A 49 -16.69 -9.49 -19.13
N SER A 50 -17.53 -9.17 -20.12
CA SER A 50 -17.12 -8.42 -21.30
C SER A 50 -16.74 -6.97 -20.93
N SER A 51 -15.73 -6.42 -21.61
CA SER A 51 -15.32 -5.02 -21.38
C SER A 51 -16.46 -4.01 -21.54
N TYR A 52 -17.43 -4.29 -22.41
CA TYR A 52 -18.62 -3.45 -22.59
C TYR A 52 -19.54 -3.39 -21.36
N GLU A 53 -19.41 -4.31 -20.42
CA GLU A 53 -20.22 -4.38 -19.21
C GLU A 53 -19.64 -3.48 -18.11
N TYR A 54 -18.32 -3.24 -18.10
CA TYR A 54 -17.66 -2.46 -17.06
C TYR A 54 -17.03 -1.14 -17.54
N VAL A 55 -16.77 -0.97 -18.86
CA VAL A 55 -16.24 0.27 -19.43
C VAL A 55 -17.22 0.82 -20.48
N ASP A 56 -17.39 2.12 -20.50
CA ASP A 56 -17.96 2.88 -21.60
C ASP A 56 -16.85 3.71 -22.26
N GLY A 57 -16.71 3.60 -23.60
CA GLY A 57 -15.60 4.16 -24.34
C GLY A 57 -14.49 3.16 -24.65
N PHE A 58 -13.25 3.63 -24.58
CA PHE A 58 -12.08 2.80 -24.88
C PHE A 58 -11.63 2.02 -23.66
N THR A 59 -10.95 0.88 -23.86
CA THR A 59 -10.33 0.08 -22.79
C THR A 59 -8.82 0.29 -22.69
N THR A 60 -8.24 1.03 -23.64
CA THR A 60 -6.82 1.37 -23.74
C THR A 60 -6.66 2.83 -24.12
N ALA A 61 -5.65 3.49 -23.58
CA ALA A 61 -5.28 4.85 -23.95
C ALA A 61 -3.78 5.07 -23.79
N ASP A 62 -3.26 6.14 -24.40
CA ASP A 62 -1.85 6.53 -24.28
C ASP A 62 -1.65 7.47 -23.09
N VAL A 63 -0.48 7.37 -22.45
CA VAL A 63 -0.02 8.33 -21.46
C VAL A 63 0.66 9.48 -22.21
N VAL A 64 0.00 10.63 -22.26
CA VAL A 64 0.47 11.76 -23.08
C VAL A 64 1.12 12.86 -22.27
N ASP A 65 0.78 12.96 -20.98
CA ASP A 65 1.33 13.99 -20.10
C ASP A 65 2.61 13.50 -19.46
N TYR A 66 3.69 14.25 -19.68
CA TYR A 66 4.97 14.00 -19.04
C TYR A 66 5.78 15.28 -18.88
N GLU A 67 6.61 15.31 -17.86
CA GLU A 67 7.52 16.40 -17.57
C GLU A 67 8.90 15.86 -17.16
N HIS A 68 9.96 16.52 -17.59
CA HIS A 68 11.31 16.18 -17.16
C HIS A 68 11.62 16.77 -15.78
N SER A 69 12.36 16.00 -14.98
CA SER A 69 12.85 16.50 -13.70
C SER A 69 13.76 17.71 -13.89
N MET A 70 13.69 18.65 -12.95
CA MET A 70 14.50 19.86 -12.91
C MET A 70 15.14 20.01 -11.53
N ASN A 71 16.36 20.57 -11.51
CA ASN A 71 17.08 20.85 -10.27
C ASN A 71 17.39 19.61 -9.40
N THR A 72 17.37 18.42 -9.98
CA THR A 72 17.68 17.12 -9.36
C THR A 72 19.03 16.59 -9.87
N GLN A 73 19.73 15.79 -9.06
CA GLN A 73 20.92 15.05 -9.49
C GLN A 73 20.53 13.83 -10.33
N GLN A 74 19.50 13.10 -9.87
CA GLN A 74 18.91 12.03 -10.64
C GLN A 74 17.98 12.61 -11.69
N ALA A 75 18.30 12.37 -12.96
CA ALA A 75 17.42 12.70 -14.07
C ALA A 75 16.28 11.67 -14.13
N TYR A 76 15.04 12.14 -14.20
CA TYR A 76 13.86 11.31 -14.44
C TYR A 76 12.83 12.05 -15.27
N THR A 77 11.93 11.30 -15.89
CA THR A 77 10.75 11.82 -16.58
C THR A 77 9.51 11.40 -15.80
N HIS A 78 8.74 12.36 -15.33
CA HIS A 78 7.48 12.15 -14.63
C HIS A 78 6.35 12.02 -15.62
N TYR A 79 5.62 10.92 -15.59
CA TYR A 79 4.42 10.66 -16.39
C TYR A 79 3.21 10.68 -15.48
N SER A 80 2.10 11.27 -15.97
CA SER A 80 0.85 11.30 -15.23
C SER A 80 -0.37 11.20 -16.13
N PHE A 81 -1.46 10.68 -15.60
CA PHE A 81 -2.77 10.67 -16.25
C PHE A 81 -3.89 10.50 -15.23
N ALA A 82 -5.02 11.10 -15.51
CA ALA A 82 -6.23 10.94 -14.71
C ALA A 82 -7.08 9.77 -15.22
N PHE A 83 -7.65 9.00 -14.30
CA PHE A 83 -8.51 7.86 -14.59
C PHE A 83 -9.62 7.72 -13.52
N PRO A 84 -10.91 7.48 -13.89
CA PRO A 84 -11.48 7.50 -15.24
C PRO A 84 -11.39 8.88 -15.90
N ASN A 85 -11.66 8.96 -17.20
CA ASN A 85 -11.67 10.20 -17.96
C ASN A 85 -12.79 10.19 -19.03
N GLU A 86 -12.88 11.23 -19.84
CA GLU A 86 -13.94 11.39 -20.84
C GLU A 86 -13.98 10.23 -21.87
N ASP A 87 -12.81 9.65 -22.20
CA ASP A 87 -12.68 8.58 -23.18
C ASP A 87 -12.84 7.18 -22.59
N MET A 88 -12.75 7.05 -21.25
CA MET A 88 -12.77 5.78 -20.56
C MET A 88 -13.53 5.90 -19.23
N GLN A 89 -14.79 5.54 -19.24
CA GLN A 89 -15.71 5.67 -18.10
C GLN A 89 -16.01 4.29 -17.48
N LEU A 90 -16.18 4.23 -16.16
CA LEU A 90 -16.52 2.99 -15.45
C LEU A 90 -18.01 2.92 -15.14
N LYS A 91 -18.64 1.77 -15.41
CA LYS A 91 -20.08 1.50 -15.20
C LYS A 91 -20.38 0.30 -14.29
N ALA A 92 -19.40 -0.36 -13.77
CA ALA A 92 -19.61 -1.49 -12.86
C ALA A 92 -18.75 -1.34 -11.61
N SER A 93 -19.26 -1.79 -10.48
CA SER A 93 -18.47 -1.97 -9.27
C SER A 93 -17.63 -3.25 -9.34
N GLY A 94 -16.53 -3.28 -8.59
CA GLY A 94 -15.64 -4.43 -8.53
C GLY A 94 -14.19 -4.06 -8.26
N ASN A 95 -13.30 -5.03 -8.40
CA ASN A 95 -11.87 -4.81 -8.38
C ASN A 95 -11.37 -4.47 -9.78
N TYR A 96 -10.45 -3.53 -9.87
CA TYR A 96 -9.88 -3.10 -11.13
C TYR A 96 -8.37 -3.03 -11.07
N VAL A 97 -7.74 -3.32 -12.20
CA VAL A 97 -6.30 -3.14 -12.41
C VAL A 97 -6.11 -2.25 -13.64
N VAL A 98 -5.37 -1.17 -13.47
CA VAL A 98 -4.80 -0.41 -14.59
C VAL A 98 -3.39 -0.94 -14.81
N GLN A 99 -3.14 -1.49 -15.99
CA GLN A 99 -1.83 -1.95 -16.42
C GLN A 99 -1.21 -0.94 -17.36
N ILE A 100 -0.02 -0.47 -17.02
CA ILE A 100 0.78 0.44 -17.85
C ILE A 100 1.82 -0.41 -18.59
N TYR A 101 1.93 -0.22 -19.88
CA TYR A 101 2.83 -0.99 -20.75
C TYR A 101 3.55 -0.09 -21.78
N GLU A 102 4.70 -0.54 -22.23
CA GLU A 102 5.59 0.22 -23.09
C GLU A 102 5.42 -0.13 -24.57
N ASP A 103 5.59 0.86 -25.46
CA ASP A 103 5.59 0.72 -26.93
C ASP A 103 4.34 0.05 -27.51
N GLY A 104 3.18 0.14 -26.83
CA GLY A 104 1.94 -0.51 -27.25
C GLY A 104 1.94 -2.03 -27.10
N ASP A 105 2.98 -2.61 -26.51
CA ASP A 105 3.12 -4.05 -26.27
C ASP A 105 2.52 -4.44 -24.91
N GLN A 106 1.31 -4.98 -24.92
CA GLN A 106 0.57 -5.36 -23.70
C GLN A 106 1.22 -6.49 -22.89
N ASP A 107 2.21 -7.18 -23.45
CA ASP A 107 2.99 -8.18 -22.71
C ASP A 107 4.18 -7.55 -21.95
N ARG A 108 4.51 -6.27 -22.25
CA ARG A 108 5.55 -5.49 -21.56
C ARG A 108 4.97 -4.57 -20.50
N VAL A 109 4.26 -5.14 -19.53
CA VAL A 109 3.71 -4.40 -18.39
C VAL A 109 4.84 -3.89 -17.52
N VAL A 110 4.90 -2.57 -17.31
CA VAL A 110 5.92 -1.89 -16.49
C VAL A 110 5.40 -1.53 -15.11
N ALA A 111 4.09 -1.29 -14.98
CA ALA A 111 3.45 -1.00 -13.70
C ALA A 111 1.99 -1.43 -13.68
N GLU A 112 1.47 -1.68 -12.48
CA GLU A 112 0.07 -2.02 -12.24
C GLU A 112 -0.47 -1.21 -11.06
N VAL A 113 -1.66 -0.62 -11.23
CA VAL A 113 -2.37 0.08 -10.17
C VAL A 113 -3.68 -0.65 -9.88
N CYS A 114 -3.81 -1.12 -8.65
CA CYS A 114 -4.99 -1.84 -8.19
C CYS A 114 -5.91 -0.92 -7.39
N PHE A 115 -7.19 -0.87 -7.74
CA PHE A 115 -8.18 -0.09 -7.00
C PHE A 115 -9.53 -0.79 -6.97
N ARG A 116 -10.46 -0.26 -6.18
CA ARG A 116 -11.83 -0.80 -6.06
C ARG A 116 -12.84 0.26 -6.44
N VAL A 117 -13.86 -0.14 -7.20
CA VAL A 117 -15.07 0.65 -7.44
C VAL A 117 -16.18 0.08 -6.58
N VAL A 118 -16.75 0.90 -5.70
CA VAL A 118 -17.73 0.49 -4.71
C VAL A 118 -19.09 1.11 -4.94
N GLU A 119 -20.14 0.36 -4.67
CA GLU A 119 -21.51 0.85 -4.54
C GLU A 119 -21.85 0.88 -3.05
N PRO A 120 -22.05 2.06 -2.42
CA PRO A 120 -22.27 2.18 -0.99
C PRO A 120 -23.70 1.83 -0.58
N ILE A 121 -24.23 0.70 -1.06
CA ILE A 121 -25.60 0.23 -0.82
C ILE A 121 -25.73 -0.66 0.41
N VAL A 122 -24.61 -1.07 0.99
CA VAL A 122 -24.53 -1.99 2.14
C VAL A 122 -23.93 -1.28 3.33
N GLY A 123 -24.64 -1.28 4.46
CA GLY A 123 -24.06 -0.83 5.72
C GLY A 123 -23.21 -1.95 6.35
N ILE A 124 -22.02 -1.60 6.82
CA ILE A 124 -21.12 -2.51 7.53
C ILE A 124 -20.77 -1.91 8.87
N ASP A 125 -21.06 -2.64 9.95
CA ASP A 125 -20.69 -2.26 11.32
C ASP A 125 -19.57 -3.20 11.79
N VAL A 126 -18.45 -2.63 12.23
CA VAL A 126 -17.30 -3.38 12.74
C VAL A 126 -17.03 -3.01 14.19
N ASN A 127 -16.94 -4.03 15.04
CA ASN A 127 -16.52 -3.86 16.42
C ASN A 127 -15.18 -4.55 16.64
N VAL A 128 -14.17 -3.77 17.05
CA VAL A 128 -12.81 -4.27 17.34
C VAL A 128 -12.63 -4.34 18.85
N ARG A 129 -12.16 -5.49 19.34
CA ARG A 129 -11.93 -5.71 20.77
C ARG A 129 -10.53 -6.29 21.03
N ALA A 130 -9.86 -5.81 22.10
CA ALA A 130 -8.56 -6.35 22.56
C ALA A 130 -8.74 -7.63 23.41
N ASN A 131 -9.93 -7.88 23.92
CA ASN A 131 -10.29 -9.11 24.62
C ASN A 131 -10.70 -10.16 23.57
N THR A 132 -9.79 -11.05 23.21
CA THR A 132 -10.00 -12.06 22.17
C THR A 132 -10.36 -13.42 22.77
N ASP A 133 -10.85 -14.33 21.91
CA ASP A 133 -11.20 -15.70 22.35
C ASP A 133 -9.96 -16.57 22.66
N ILE A 134 -8.76 -16.07 22.37
CA ILE A 134 -7.50 -16.81 22.63
C ILE A 134 -6.64 -16.16 23.70
N GLU A 135 -6.73 -14.84 23.89
CA GLU A 135 -5.90 -14.10 24.85
C GLU A 135 -6.62 -12.84 25.31
N LEU A 136 -6.42 -12.48 26.59
CA LEU A 136 -6.98 -11.29 27.21
C LEU A 136 -5.97 -10.15 27.20
N ASN A 137 -6.31 -9.02 26.55
CA ASN A 137 -5.51 -7.78 26.55
C ASN A 137 -4.03 -7.98 26.24
N GLY A 138 -3.73 -8.93 25.36
CA GLY A 138 -2.37 -9.30 25.02
C GLY A 138 -1.95 -8.76 23.65
N ARG A 139 -1.61 -9.68 22.77
CA ARG A 139 -0.97 -9.41 21.49
C ARG A 139 -1.96 -9.32 20.31
N TYR A 140 -3.24 -9.62 20.56
CA TYR A 140 -4.22 -9.81 19.48
C TYR A 140 -5.40 -8.87 19.62
N GLN A 141 -6.06 -8.62 18.50
CA GLN A 141 -7.36 -7.98 18.40
C GLN A 141 -8.32 -8.88 17.64
N GLN A 142 -9.58 -8.85 17.99
CA GLN A 142 -10.63 -9.64 17.35
C GLN A 142 -11.75 -8.75 16.89
N LEU A 143 -12.26 -9.06 15.70
CA LEU A 143 -13.34 -8.31 15.09
C LEU A 143 -14.64 -9.10 15.12
N ASP A 144 -15.73 -8.35 15.31
CA ASP A 144 -17.08 -8.79 14.98
C ASP A 144 -17.60 -7.90 13.84
N VAL A 145 -18.18 -8.49 12.81
CA VAL A 145 -18.64 -7.78 11.61
C VAL A 145 -20.13 -8.05 11.41
N ASP A 146 -20.90 -6.99 11.25
CA ASP A 146 -22.32 -7.01 10.93
C ASP A 146 -22.58 -6.36 9.58
N VAL A 147 -23.22 -7.07 8.66
CA VAL A 147 -23.52 -6.60 7.30
C VAL A 147 -25.02 -6.41 7.15
N GLN A 148 -25.46 -5.19 6.81
CA GLN A 148 -26.83 -4.82 6.58
C GLN A 148 -27.24 -5.18 5.15
N THR A 149 -28.07 -6.19 4.96
CA THR A 149 -28.35 -6.75 3.64
C THR A 149 -29.71 -6.34 3.05
N LYS A 150 -30.37 -5.37 3.66
CA LYS A 150 -31.73 -4.94 3.25
C LYS A 150 -31.80 -4.49 1.77
N ALA A 151 -30.74 -3.87 1.27
CA ALA A 151 -30.68 -3.39 -0.11
C ALA A 151 -30.25 -4.45 -1.12
N LEU A 152 -29.79 -5.60 -0.66
CA LEU A 152 -29.29 -6.68 -1.53
C LEU A 152 -30.43 -7.63 -1.94
N ASN A 153 -30.44 -8.01 -3.21
CA ASN A 153 -31.31 -9.07 -3.73
C ASN A 153 -30.66 -10.45 -3.54
N MET A 154 -30.41 -10.84 -2.29
CA MET A 154 -29.82 -12.15 -1.98
C MET A 154 -30.83 -13.28 -2.13
N ARG A 155 -30.37 -14.42 -2.63
CA ARG A 155 -31.11 -15.70 -2.59
C ARG A 155 -30.83 -16.44 -1.30
N ASP A 156 -29.57 -16.44 -0.89
CA ASP A 156 -29.13 -17.00 0.39
C ASP A 156 -27.91 -16.22 0.95
N ALA A 157 -27.46 -16.58 2.14
CA ALA A 157 -26.32 -15.94 2.78
C ALA A 157 -24.98 -16.21 2.07
N GLY A 158 -24.92 -17.25 1.23
CA GLY A 158 -23.72 -17.60 0.44
C GLY A 158 -23.47 -16.67 -0.74
N ASP A 159 -24.44 -15.83 -1.10
CA ASP A 159 -24.27 -14.80 -2.14
C ASP A 159 -23.37 -13.64 -1.65
N VAL A 160 -23.07 -13.57 -0.34
CA VAL A 160 -22.26 -12.51 0.27
C VAL A 160 -20.94 -13.08 0.78
N THR A 161 -19.85 -12.52 0.31
CA THR A 161 -18.50 -12.76 0.84
C THR A 161 -17.99 -11.49 1.52
N VAL A 162 -17.52 -11.62 2.75
CA VAL A 162 -16.90 -10.52 3.49
C VAL A 162 -15.39 -10.71 3.48
N VAL A 163 -14.66 -9.69 3.03
CA VAL A 163 -13.21 -9.66 3.07
C VAL A 163 -12.78 -8.64 4.12
N VAL A 164 -11.91 -9.05 5.03
CA VAL A 164 -11.35 -8.22 6.08
C VAL A 164 -9.85 -8.13 5.89
N GLU A 165 -9.34 -6.93 5.78
CA GLU A 165 -7.91 -6.62 5.63
C GLU A 165 -7.48 -5.74 6.80
N GLN A 166 -6.31 -5.96 7.35
CA GLN A 166 -5.69 -5.08 8.32
C GLN A 166 -4.72 -4.14 7.59
N ASN A 167 -4.98 -2.82 7.67
CA ASN A 167 -4.16 -1.78 7.04
C ASN A 167 -3.97 -1.99 5.53
N GLY A 168 -5.02 -2.43 4.81
CA GLY A 168 -4.95 -2.66 3.36
C GLY A 168 -4.06 -3.82 2.90
N ARG A 169 -3.53 -4.60 3.83
CA ARG A 169 -2.60 -5.70 3.54
C ARG A 169 -3.35 -6.95 3.05
N ARG A 170 -2.94 -7.45 1.90
CA ARG A 170 -3.52 -8.68 1.31
C ARG A 170 -2.94 -9.97 1.90
N ASP A 171 -1.72 -9.91 2.45
CA ASP A 171 -1.04 -11.08 3.02
C ASP A 171 -1.70 -11.61 4.30
N ASN A 172 -2.45 -10.76 5.02
CA ASN A 172 -3.21 -11.13 6.21
C ASN A 172 -4.72 -11.02 6.04
N GLN A 173 -5.21 -10.90 4.80
CA GLN A 173 -6.66 -10.82 4.57
C GLN A 173 -7.40 -12.09 5.01
N VAL A 174 -8.60 -11.92 5.52
CA VAL A 174 -9.51 -12.99 5.90
C VAL A 174 -10.76 -12.93 5.03
N VAL A 175 -11.09 -14.06 4.40
CA VAL A 175 -12.28 -14.20 3.55
C VAL A 175 -13.34 -15.01 4.31
N LEU A 176 -14.51 -14.44 4.49
CA LEU A 176 -15.62 -15.04 5.21
C LEU A 176 -16.80 -15.30 4.26
N GLU A 177 -17.07 -16.56 4.00
CA GLU A 177 -18.18 -17.01 3.15
C GLU A 177 -19.42 -17.40 3.96
N LYS A 178 -19.27 -17.64 5.27
CA LYS A 178 -20.36 -18.13 6.12
C LYS A 178 -20.52 -17.24 7.35
N PRO A 179 -21.67 -16.56 7.49
CA PRO A 179 -21.98 -15.81 8.71
C PRO A 179 -22.20 -16.77 9.89
N THR A 180 -21.96 -16.26 11.11
CA THR A 180 -22.29 -16.98 12.35
C THR A 180 -23.80 -17.03 12.54
N PHE A 181 -24.49 -15.92 12.23
CA PHE A 181 -25.95 -15.82 12.31
C PHE A 181 -26.50 -15.15 11.05
N VAL A 182 -27.62 -15.69 10.58
CA VAL A 182 -28.42 -15.12 9.49
C VAL A 182 -29.70 -14.58 10.10
N GLU A 183 -29.90 -13.28 10.05
CA GLU A 183 -31.09 -12.59 10.54
C GLU A 183 -31.82 -11.91 9.36
N PRO A 184 -33.07 -11.54 9.46
CA PRO A 184 -33.74 -10.77 8.43
C PRO A 184 -32.98 -9.45 8.16
N ASN A 185 -32.51 -9.28 6.91
CA ASN A 185 -31.75 -8.12 6.44
C ASN A 185 -30.40 -7.88 7.15
N ARG A 186 -29.81 -8.91 7.78
CA ARG A 186 -28.52 -8.78 8.47
C ARG A 186 -27.76 -10.12 8.49
N LEU A 187 -26.48 -10.07 8.16
CA LEU A 187 -25.53 -11.16 8.34
C LEU A 187 -24.54 -10.79 9.43
N ARG A 188 -24.29 -11.70 10.37
CA ARG A 188 -23.41 -11.46 11.49
C ARG A 188 -22.25 -12.45 11.52
N TYR A 189 -21.06 -11.92 11.56
CA TYR A 189 -19.79 -12.66 11.67
C TYR A 189 -19.17 -12.33 13.03
N VAL A 190 -19.54 -13.09 14.05
CA VAL A 190 -19.14 -12.83 15.43
C VAL A 190 -18.47 -14.05 16.04
N ASN A 191 -17.53 -13.82 16.95
CA ASN A 191 -16.75 -14.86 17.63
C ASN A 191 -16.06 -15.85 16.66
N GLN A 192 -15.67 -15.37 15.48
CA GLN A 192 -14.91 -16.17 14.54
C GLN A 192 -13.42 -16.07 14.83
N LYS A 193 -12.76 -17.23 15.01
CA LYS A 193 -11.31 -17.26 15.29
C LYS A 193 -10.47 -16.77 14.12
N SER A 194 -10.97 -16.85 12.90
CA SER A 194 -10.32 -16.29 11.71
C SER A 194 -10.24 -14.76 11.74
N LEU A 195 -11.11 -14.10 12.50
CA LEU A 195 -11.11 -12.64 12.68
C LEU A 195 -10.24 -12.18 13.87
N ILE A 196 -9.25 -12.99 14.25
CA ILE A 196 -8.25 -12.62 15.26
C ILE A 196 -6.97 -12.23 14.50
N PHE A 197 -6.59 -10.98 14.64
CA PHE A 197 -5.38 -10.41 14.05
C PHE A 197 -4.37 -10.09 15.13
N GLU A 198 -3.10 -10.01 14.76
CA GLU A 198 -2.11 -9.45 15.65
C GLU A 198 -2.41 -7.97 15.88
N GLY A 199 -2.33 -7.53 17.15
CA GLY A 199 -2.57 -6.13 17.48
C GLY A 199 -1.51 -5.21 16.87
N GLY A 200 -0.30 -5.76 16.69
CA GLY A 200 0.81 -5.02 16.11
C GLY A 200 1.25 -3.81 16.95
N ASN A 201 2.17 -3.07 16.41
CA ASN A 201 2.52 -1.73 16.82
C ASN A 201 2.23 -0.79 15.66
N GLU A 202 2.18 0.51 15.91
CA GLU A 202 2.18 1.50 14.86
C GLU A 202 3.38 1.30 13.95
N TYR A 203 3.24 1.71 12.68
CA TYR A 203 4.36 1.79 11.76
C TYR A 203 5.43 2.72 12.30
N ARG A 204 6.66 2.52 11.88
CA ARG A 204 7.73 3.48 12.04
C ARG A 204 7.58 4.51 10.94
N HIS A 205 8.03 5.72 11.19
CA HIS A 205 7.99 6.81 10.22
C HIS A 205 9.36 7.43 10.07
N PHE A 206 9.72 7.83 8.86
CA PHE A 206 10.83 8.75 8.60
C PHE A 206 10.45 9.74 7.51
N ASP A 207 11.12 10.88 7.50
CA ASP A 207 10.99 11.82 6.40
C ASP A 207 12.37 12.25 5.84
N ILE A 208 12.42 12.35 4.50
CA ILE A 208 13.55 12.81 3.71
C ILE A 208 13.16 13.98 2.82
N TYR A 209 12.48 14.99 3.40
CA TYR A 209 12.01 16.17 2.66
C TYR A 209 13.13 17.08 2.19
N SER A 210 14.34 16.92 2.70
CA SER A 210 15.51 17.73 2.35
C SER A 210 16.71 16.87 1.96
N SER A 211 17.45 17.29 0.93
CA SER A 211 18.76 16.73 0.58
C SER A 211 19.94 17.40 1.34
N TYR A 212 19.68 18.35 2.23
CA TYR A 212 20.72 19.13 2.91
C TYR A 212 20.78 18.88 4.41
N TYR A 213 19.71 18.44 5.03
CA TYR A 213 19.66 18.18 6.47
C TYR A 213 18.73 17.00 6.79
N ALA A 214 19.00 16.36 7.91
CA ALA A 214 18.25 15.23 8.40
C ALA A 214 16.83 15.62 8.82
N GLY A 215 15.85 14.86 8.36
CA GLY A 215 14.45 14.96 8.79
C GLY A 215 14.16 14.08 10.00
N TYR A 216 12.88 13.79 10.22
CA TYR A 216 12.46 12.92 11.31
C TYR A 216 13.00 11.49 11.11
N HIS A 217 13.56 10.90 12.16
CA HIS A 217 14.13 9.55 12.18
C HIS A 217 15.26 9.33 11.13
N VAL A 218 15.99 10.39 10.81
CA VAL A 218 17.17 10.37 9.94
C VAL A 218 18.36 10.90 10.74
N ASP A 219 19.42 10.11 10.88
CA ASP A 219 20.65 10.48 11.56
C ASP A 219 21.46 11.48 10.72
N VAL A 220 21.65 11.16 9.44
CA VAL A 220 22.44 12.00 8.55
C VAL A 220 21.97 11.90 7.09
N VAL A 221 22.05 13.03 6.40
CA VAL A 221 21.98 13.09 4.94
C VAL A 221 23.36 13.44 4.42
N ASP A 222 23.91 12.64 3.53
CA ASP A 222 25.24 12.81 2.93
C ASP A 222 25.18 12.76 1.40
N TYR A 223 26.20 13.33 0.75
CA TYR A 223 26.35 13.26 -0.69
C TYR A 223 27.67 12.54 -1.02
N ALA A 224 27.56 11.35 -1.55
CA ALA A 224 28.70 10.49 -1.85
C ALA A 224 28.57 9.86 -3.23
N GLN A 225 29.67 9.80 -3.97
CA GLN A 225 29.76 9.17 -5.30
C GLN A 225 28.80 9.73 -6.36
N GLY A 226 28.24 10.92 -6.17
CA GLY A 226 27.32 11.55 -7.09
C GLY A 226 25.84 11.35 -6.73
N GLU A 227 25.54 10.73 -5.60
CA GLU A 227 24.19 10.44 -5.14
C GLU A 227 23.97 10.88 -3.70
N TYR A 228 22.73 11.16 -3.34
CA TYR A 228 22.33 11.46 -1.97
C TYR A 228 22.04 10.18 -1.19
N HIS A 229 22.45 10.14 0.07
CA HIS A 229 22.25 9.06 1.00
C HIS A 229 21.59 9.58 2.28
N ALA A 230 20.49 8.97 2.68
CA ALA A 230 19.85 9.21 3.97
C ALA A 230 20.06 7.99 4.87
N LEU A 231 20.83 8.16 5.95
CA LEU A 231 21.04 7.14 6.95
C LEU A 231 19.97 7.32 8.02
N LEU A 232 19.08 6.33 8.15
CA LEU A 232 18.06 6.38 9.20
C LEU A 232 18.68 6.16 10.58
N ASP A 233 18.03 6.68 11.61
CA ASP A 233 18.33 6.30 12.98
C ASP A 233 18.27 4.77 13.13
N ILE A 234 19.17 4.23 13.96
CA ILE A 234 19.24 2.81 14.17
C ILE A 234 17.96 2.32 14.87
N ASP A 235 17.24 1.44 14.22
CA ASP A 235 16.04 0.83 14.75
C ASP A 235 16.34 -0.21 15.82
N GLU A 236 15.51 -0.24 16.86
CA GLU A 236 15.54 -1.31 17.85
C GLU A 236 14.38 -2.30 17.62
N VAL A 237 14.64 -3.58 17.89
CA VAL A 237 13.56 -4.59 17.92
C VAL A 237 12.62 -4.24 19.06
N ARG A 238 11.37 -3.90 18.76
CA ARG A 238 10.36 -3.54 19.76
C ARG A 238 10.08 -4.71 20.71
N GLY A 239 9.82 -4.39 21.99
CA GLY A 239 9.55 -5.40 23.02
C GLY A 239 10.80 -6.08 23.60
N THR A 240 12.00 -5.77 23.15
CA THR A 240 13.23 -6.26 23.75
C THR A 240 13.68 -5.36 24.90
N LYS A 241 14.19 -5.99 25.99
CA LYS A 241 14.81 -5.24 27.08
C LYS A 241 16.14 -4.68 26.60
N ASN A 242 16.21 -3.38 26.40
CA ASN A 242 17.50 -2.75 26.14
C ASN A 242 18.33 -2.75 27.42
N LYS A 243 19.26 -3.70 27.53
CA LYS A 243 20.14 -3.89 28.71
C LYS A 243 21.06 -2.70 28.97
N ASN A 244 21.32 -1.88 27.93
CA ASN A 244 22.26 -0.76 28.02
C ASN A 244 21.61 0.56 28.43
N ALA A 245 20.31 0.73 28.25
CA ALA A 245 19.61 1.97 28.55
C ALA A 245 18.94 2.00 29.93
N GLY A 246 18.95 0.91 30.68
CA GLY A 246 18.27 0.83 32.00
C GLY A 246 16.75 1.03 31.91
N ARG A 247 16.19 1.08 30.72
CA ARG A 247 14.77 1.17 30.46
C ARG A 247 14.27 -0.20 29.99
N GLU A 248 13.18 -0.67 30.56
CA GLU A 248 12.43 -1.74 29.92
C GLU A 248 11.96 -1.19 28.59
N GLY A 249 12.31 -1.84 27.48
CA GLY A 249 11.83 -1.45 26.17
C GLY A 249 10.31 -1.40 26.22
N LEU A 250 9.72 -0.27 25.87
CA LEU A 250 8.28 -0.13 25.82
C LEU A 250 7.77 -1.16 24.81
N PRO A 251 6.89 -2.09 25.21
CA PRO A 251 6.36 -3.10 24.31
C PRO A 251 5.51 -2.48 23.20
N TYR A 252 5.09 -1.25 23.39
CA TYR A 252 4.24 -0.49 22.50
C TYR A 252 4.71 0.97 22.45
N LEU A 253 4.94 1.50 21.27
CA LEU A 253 5.25 2.89 21.04
C LEU A 253 4.04 3.55 20.37
N THR A 254 3.50 4.58 20.99
CA THR A 254 2.39 5.37 20.43
C THR A 254 3.00 6.51 19.60
N GLU A 255 3.37 6.23 18.38
CA GLU A 255 3.65 7.25 17.37
C GLU A 255 2.46 7.31 16.41
N ARG A 256 2.13 8.52 15.97
CA ARG A 256 1.05 8.68 15.00
C ARG A 256 1.61 8.33 13.62
N ASP A 257 1.14 7.24 13.06
CA ASP A 257 1.47 6.79 11.71
C ASP A 257 0.32 7.09 10.72
N VAL A 258 0.55 6.79 9.46
CA VAL A 258 -0.45 6.84 8.39
C VAL A 258 -0.75 5.43 7.86
N ASN A 259 -0.68 4.42 8.73
CA ASN A 259 -1.00 3.01 8.45
C ASN A 259 -0.17 2.38 7.33
N GLY A 260 1.10 2.73 7.23
CA GLY A 260 2.03 2.17 6.24
C GLY A 260 2.06 2.89 4.92
N GLN A 261 1.36 4.01 4.80
CA GLN A 261 1.32 4.84 3.58
C GLN A 261 2.59 5.70 3.45
N TRP A 262 2.70 6.37 2.32
CA TRP A 262 3.77 7.31 2.03
C TRP A 262 3.25 8.51 1.24
N LEU A 263 4.02 9.58 1.25
CA LEU A 263 3.72 10.81 0.52
C LEU A 263 5.01 11.39 -0.03
N VAL A 264 5.08 11.62 -1.34
CA VAL A 264 6.16 12.41 -1.94
C VAL A 264 6.01 13.86 -1.54
N ASN A 265 7.08 14.45 -1.02
CA ASN A 265 7.13 15.86 -0.62
C ASN A 265 8.57 16.36 -0.59
N CYS A 266 8.76 17.65 -0.88
CA CYS A 266 10.05 18.32 -0.88
C CYS A 266 9.90 19.72 -0.29
N GLU A 267 10.73 20.08 0.71
CA GLU A 267 10.68 21.41 1.33
C GLU A 267 11.16 22.54 0.41
N LYS A 268 11.94 22.22 -0.61
CA LYS A 268 12.59 23.18 -1.48
C LYS A 268 11.65 23.83 -2.49
N THR A 269 10.56 23.15 -2.84
CA THR A 269 9.72 23.52 -3.98
C THR A 269 8.27 23.05 -3.80
N GLU A 270 7.35 23.72 -4.49
CA GLU A 270 5.97 23.27 -4.66
C GLU A 270 5.81 22.32 -5.88
N TYR A 271 6.82 22.25 -6.75
CA TYR A 271 6.84 21.36 -7.93
C TYR A 271 7.41 19.98 -7.57
N VAL A 272 6.73 19.30 -6.67
CA VAL A 272 7.23 18.07 -6.04
C VAL A 272 7.43 16.94 -7.06
N ASP A 273 6.57 16.86 -8.06
CA ASP A 273 6.57 15.80 -9.06
C ASP A 273 7.84 15.79 -9.90
N THR A 274 8.40 16.98 -10.19
CA THR A 274 9.56 17.15 -11.06
C THR A 274 10.83 17.65 -10.36
N GLU A 275 10.74 18.14 -9.13
CA GLU A 275 11.90 18.71 -8.41
C GLU A 275 12.26 17.96 -7.12
N ALA A 276 11.49 16.92 -6.73
CA ALA A 276 11.89 16.06 -5.62
C ALA A 276 13.04 15.14 -6.04
N GLU A 277 14.08 15.09 -5.21
CA GLU A 277 15.29 14.30 -5.47
C GLU A 277 15.10 12.83 -5.07
N TYR A 278 15.81 11.93 -5.73
CA TYR A 278 15.95 10.56 -5.33
C TYR A 278 17.16 10.34 -4.43
N MET A 279 16.99 9.55 -3.38
CA MET A 279 18.01 9.30 -2.37
C MET A 279 18.09 7.81 -2.01
N TRP A 280 19.31 7.34 -1.75
CA TRP A 280 19.52 6.03 -1.13
C TRP A 280 19.19 6.08 0.35
N VAL A 281 18.12 5.44 0.76
CA VAL A 281 17.72 5.31 2.16
C VAL A 281 18.29 4.03 2.74
N HIS A 282 19.01 4.16 3.85
CA HIS A 282 19.72 3.08 4.53
C HIS A 282 18.92 2.63 5.76
N PHE A 283 18.29 1.46 5.66
CA PHE A 283 17.62 0.80 6.78
C PHE A 283 18.61 -0.12 7.50
N VAL A 284 18.70 0.00 8.82
CA VAL A 284 19.58 -0.82 9.66
C VAL A 284 18.81 -1.32 10.88
N LEU A 285 18.70 -2.64 11.02
CA LEU A 285 18.06 -3.30 12.17
C LEU A 285 19.06 -4.20 12.87
N PRO A 286 19.59 -3.80 14.04
CA PRO A 286 20.49 -4.64 14.83
C PRO A 286 19.76 -5.88 15.39
N VAL A 287 20.28 -7.05 15.08
CA VAL A 287 19.79 -8.34 15.57
C VAL A 287 20.96 -9.24 15.83
N GLU A 288 21.17 -9.67 17.09
CA GLU A 288 22.35 -10.44 17.49
C GLU A 288 22.49 -11.78 16.75
N GLN A 289 21.38 -12.37 16.33
CA GLN A 289 21.35 -13.68 15.67
C GLN A 289 20.56 -13.63 14.38
N TYR A 290 21.08 -14.28 13.36
CA TYR A 290 20.37 -14.46 12.08
C TYR A 290 19.04 -15.18 12.29
N VAL A 291 17.97 -14.71 11.65
CA VAL A 291 16.65 -15.34 11.65
C VAL A 291 16.71 -16.59 10.78
N MET A 292 16.61 -17.78 11.39
CA MET A 292 16.82 -19.06 10.69
C MET A 292 15.59 -19.53 9.91
N ASP A 293 14.39 -19.16 10.36
CA ASP A 293 13.12 -19.70 9.85
C ASP A 293 12.39 -18.73 8.90
N GLY A 294 13.12 -17.86 8.22
CA GLY A 294 12.54 -16.91 7.31
C GLY A 294 13.50 -15.82 6.84
N HIS A 295 12.96 -14.89 6.07
CA HIS A 295 13.67 -13.71 5.61
C HIS A 295 13.10 -12.46 6.25
N VAL A 296 13.96 -11.49 6.54
CA VAL A 296 13.56 -10.18 7.06
C VAL A 296 13.32 -9.22 5.90
N PHE A 297 12.23 -8.48 5.97
CA PHE A 297 11.82 -7.50 4.95
C PHE A 297 11.48 -6.17 5.60
N VAL A 298 11.73 -5.09 4.88
CA VAL A 298 11.09 -3.79 5.14
C VAL A 298 9.76 -3.79 4.41
N GLY A 299 8.65 -3.58 5.09
CA GLY A 299 7.31 -3.56 4.52
C GLY A 299 6.60 -2.23 4.74
N GLY A 300 5.56 -2.01 4.00
CA GLY A 300 4.74 -0.81 3.91
C GLY A 300 4.31 -0.60 2.47
N GLU A 301 3.46 0.37 2.22
CA GLU A 301 3.03 0.70 0.85
C GLU A 301 4.18 1.19 -0.03
N LEU A 302 5.27 1.70 0.57
CA LEU A 302 6.48 2.06 -0.18
C LEU A 302 7.06 0.90 -1.01
N PHE A 303 6.70 -0.36 -0.68
CA PHE A 303 7.02 -1.55 -1.46
C PHE A 303 5.75 -2.30 -1.92
N GLY A 304 4.61 -1.60 -2.01
CA GLY A 304 3.33 -2.16 -2.43
C GLY A 304 2.80 -3.25 -1.50
N ASN A 305 3.21 -3.27 -0.22
CA ASN A 305 2.90 -4.32 0.76
C ASN A 305 3.26 -5.74 0.26
N GLN A 306 4.31 -5.86 -0.57
CA GLN A 306 4.78 -7.12 -1.13
C GLN A 306 6.13 -7.52 -0.51
N TYR A 307 6.45 -8.82 -0.62
CA TYR A 307 7.72 -9.39 -0.18
C TYR A 307 8.52 -9.88 -1.39
N GLY A 308 9.58 -9.17 -1.72
CA GLY A 308 10.39 -9.43 -2.91
C GLY A 308 11.87 -9.10 -2.71
N ALA A 309 12.63 -9.22 -3.78
CA ALA A 309 14.07 -8.93 -3.75
C ALA A 309 14.36 -7.45 -3.42
N GLN A 310 13.47 -6.54 -3.80
CA GLN A 310 13.61 -5.09 -3.63
C GLN A 310 13.54 -4.63 -2.16
N ASN A 311 12.89 -5.40 -1.28
CA ASN A 311 12.71 -5.04 0.12
C ASN A 311 13.19 -6.10 1.12
N LYS A 312 13.85 -7.14 0.60
CA LYS A 312 14.50 -8.17 1.42
C LYS A 312 15.79 -7.63 2.01
N MET A 313 15.92 -7.72 3.33
CA MET A 313 17.12 -7.29 4.03
C MET A 313 18.21 -8.37 3.99
N GLU A 314 19.46 -7.94 3.90
CA GLU A 314 20.63 -8.77 4.03
C GLU A 314 21.19 -8.73 5.46
N TYR A 315 21.79 -9.85 5.93
CA TYR A 315 22.37 -9.93 7.26
C TYR A 315 23.89 -9.81 7.23
N ASP A 316 24.42 -8.82 7.95
CA ASP A 316 25.87 -8.71 8.20
C ASP A 316 26.22 -9.39 9.54
N ALA A 317 26.88 -10.54 9.45
CA ALA A 317 27.29 -11.29 10.62
C ALA A 317 28.39 -10.60 11.46
N LYS A 318 29.15 -9.67 10.88
CA LYS A 318 30.19 -8.93 11.59
C LYS A 318 29.60 -7.78 12.40
N GLN A 319 28.68 -7.06 11.81
CA GLN A 319 27.98 -5.94 12.45
C GLN A 319 26.76 -6.40 13.27
N LYS A 320 26.31 -7.66 13.06
CA LYS A 320 25.13 -8.24 13.70
C LYS A 320 23.87 -7.40 13.45
N CYS A 321 23.63 -7.07 12.21
CA CYS A 321 22.46 -6.31 11.80
C CYS A 321 21.92 -6.80 10.46
N TYR A 322 20.63 -6.60 10.24
CA TYR A 322 20.03 -6.60 8.91
C TYR A 322 20.12 -5.21 8.32
N TYR A 323 20.37 -5.13 7.01
CA TYR A 323 20.42 -3.86 6.29
C TYR A 323 19.72 -3.97 4.93
N LEU A 324 19.20 -2.84 4.47
CA LEU A 324 18.61 -2.64 3.15
C LEU A 324 18.92 -1.24 2.68
N TYR A 325 19.25 -1.08 1.40
CA TYR A 325 19.35 0.20 0.73
C TYR A 325 18.21 0.30 -0.28
N ALA A 326 17.36 1.31 -0.13
CA ALA A 326 16.25 1.57 -1.02
C ALA A 326 16.41 2.94 -1.68
N TYR A 327 16.18 3.01 -2.98
CA TYR A 327 16.24 4.25 -3.74
C TYR A 327 14.86 4.88 -3.78
N LEU A 328 14.64 5.94 -3.00
CA LEU A 328 13.33 6.54 -2.77
C LEU A 328 13.34 8.01 -3.14
N LYS A 329 12.23 8.51 -3.67
CA LYS A 329 11.99 9.94 -3.91
C LYS A 329 11.82 10.66 -2.58
N GLN A 330 12.17 11.94 -2.50
CA GLN A 330 11.95 12.75 -1.29
C GLN A 330 10.49 12.67 -0.84
N GLY A 331 10.28 12.43 0.46
CA GLY A 331 8.95 12.20 1.00
C GLY A 331 8.96 11.77 2.45
N GLY A 332 7.78 11.47 2.96
CA GLY A 332 7.53 10.85 4.25
C GLY A 332 7.01 9.43 4.07
N TYR A 333 7.53 8.49 4.83
CA TYR A 333 7.32 7.07 4.61
C TYR A 333 7.06 6.33 5.91
N ASP A 334 5.97 5.58 5.94
CA ASP A 334 5.74 4.61 7.00
C ASP A 334 6.33 3.25 6.60
N TYR A 335 6.94 2.57 7.56
CA TYR A 335 7.51 1.24 7.34
C TYR A 335 7.46 0.36 8.58
N MET A 336 7.61 -0.93 8.36
CA MET A 336 7.67 -1.93 9.43
C MET A 336 8.60 -3.08 9.00
N TYR A 337 9.18 -3.79 9.97
CA TYR A 337 9.96 -4.98 9.69
C TYR A 337 9.10 -6.24 9.82
N TYR A 338 9.19 -7.11 8.85
CA TYR A 338 8.48 -8.38 8.80
C TYR A 338 9.44 -9.55 8.68
N VAL A 339 9.04 -10.69 9.24
CA VAL A 339 9.68 -11.98 8.98
C VAL A 339 8.68 -12.81 8.17
N ALA A 340 9.01 -13.10 6.93
CA ALA A 340 8.24 -14.03 6.12
C ALA A 340 8.95 -15.38 6.05
N GLY A 341 8.21 -16.46 6.25
CA GLY A 341 8.72 -17.82 6.11
C GLY A 341 9.13 -18.16 4.69
N ASN A 342 9.97 -19.20 4.53
CA ASN A 342 10.37 -19.70 3.22
C ASN A 342 9.22 -20.41 2.51
#